data_da6ce8cd5213a5302b54aced2b471c28
#
_entry.id   da6ce8cd5213a5302b54aced2b471c28
#
_cell.length_a   1.000
_cell.length_b   1.000
_cell.length_c   1.000
_cell.angle_alpha   90.00
_cell.angle_beta   90.00
_cell.angle_gamma   90.00
#
_symmetry.space_group_name_H-M   'P 1'
#
loop_
_entity.id
_entity.type
_entity.pdbx_description
1 polymer ?
#
loop_
_entity_poly.entity_id
_entity_poly.type
_entity_poly.pdbx_seq_one_letter_code
_entity_poly.pdbx_strand_id
1 'polypeptide(L)'
;MSEARFDLLDKLMVAYNAGDAEGYAAFFAEDGVEALYRGEELRVGREGVRGGNAKTFADFPENRAEVLDRKAFGDRVAVHEKVWRTPDGDPFEVLALYSFDEDRISRVEFVR
;
A
#
# COMPACT_ATOMS: atom_id res chain seq x y z
N MET A 1 0.93 5.13 17.88
CA MET A 1 2.26 4.61 18.20
C MET A 1 2.83 3.89 17.00
N SER A 2 4.13 4.06 16.78
CA SER A 2 4.77 3.54 15.56
C SER A 2 4.76 2.02 15.49
N GLU A 3 4.89 1.31 16.61
CA GLU A 3 4.87 -0.15 16.61
C GLU A 3 3.53 -0.70 16.11
N ALA A 4 2.41 -0.12 16.55
CA ALA A 4 1.10 -0.56 16.09
C ALA A 4 0.92 -0.30 14.59
N ARG A 5 1.46 0.81 14.10
CA ARG A 5 1.40 1.13 12.68
C ARG A 5 2.30 0.22 11.86
N PHE A 6 3.48 -0.11 12.37
CA PHE A 6 4.36 -1.08 11.73
C PHE A 6 3.68 -2.44 11.63
N ASP A 7 3.03 -2.89 12.71
CA ASP A 7 2.31 -4.16 12.70
C ASP A 7 1.17 -4.14 11.67
N LEU A 8 0.43 -3.04 11.60
CA LEU A 8 -0.62 -2.87 10.60
C LEU A 8 -0.04 -2.98 9.18
N LEU A 9 1.06 -2.29 8.93
CA LEU A 9 1.68 -2.30 7.60
C LEU A 9 2.28 -3.67 7.26
N ASP A 10 2.79 -4.40 8.25
CA ASP A 10 3.25 -5.78 8.03
C ASP A 10 2.08 -6.66 7.57
N LYS A 11 0.93 -6.55 8.21
CA LYS A 11 -0.28 -7.28 7.83
C LYS A 11 -0.79 -6.85 6.46
N LEU A 12 -0.71 -5.56 6.17
CA LEU A 12 -1.06 -5.01 4.87
C LEU A 12 -0.24 -5.68 3.77
N MET A 13 1.08 -5.81 3.98
CA MET A 13 1.98 -6.43 3.01
C MET A 13 1.70 -7.92 2.83
N VAL A 14 1.30 -8.62 3.90
CA VAL A 14 0.90 -10.02 3.78
C VAL A 14 -0.30 -10.14 2.85
N ALA A 15 -1.32 -9.29 3.03
CA ALA A 15 -2.49 -9.29 2.16
C ALA A 15 -2.11 -8.95 0.72
N TYR A 16 -1.27 -7.94 0.54
CA TYR A 16 -0.81 -7.52 -0.78
C TYR A 16 -0.11 -8.67 -1.52
N ASN A 17 0.81 -9.33 -0.84
CA ASN A 17 1.60 -10.41 -1.43
C ASN A 17 0.78 -11.69 -1.63
N ALA A 18 -0.33 -11.82 -0.93
CA ALA A 18 -1.27 -12.93 -1.13
C ALA A 18 -2.26 -12.66 -2.27
N GLY A 19 -2.24 -11.46 -2.85
CA GLY A 19 -3.21 -11.08 -3.86
C GLY A 19 -4.62 -10.90 -3.28
N ASP A 20 -4.68 -10.56 -1.99
CA ASP A 20 -5.95 -10.42 -1.26
C ASP A 20 -6.36 -8.95 -1.26
N ALA A 21 -7.05 -8.53 -2.31
CA ALA A 21 -7.45 -7.13 -2.46
C ALA A 21 -8.43 -6.70 -1.36
N GLU A 22 -9.34 -7.58 -0.96
CA GLU A 22 -10.30 -7.28 0.10
C GLU A 22 -9.59 -7.10 1.44
N GLY A 23 -8.68 -8.01 1.78
CA GLY A 23 -7.89 -7.92 3.01
C GLY A 23 -7.00 -6.69 3.03
N TYR A 24 -6.40 -6.37 1.89
CA TYR A 24 -5.57 -5.17 1.74
C TYR A 24 -6.40 -3.90 1.99
N ALA A 25 -7.53 -3.77 1.31
CA ALA A 25 -8.39 -2.58 1.42
C ALA A 25 -9.00 -2.43 2.80
N ALA A 26 -9.17 -3.52 3.54
CA ALA A 26 -9.75 -3.48 4.88
C ALA A 26 -8.95 -2.63 5.86
N PHE A 27 -7.65 -2.42 5.60
CA PHE A 27 -6.80 -1.57 6.44
C PHE A 27 -7.01 -0.08 6.17
N PHE A 28 -7.73 0.29 5.11
CA PHE A 28 -7.98 1.68 4.76
C PHE A 28 -9.24 2.19 5.43
N ALA A 29 -9.25 3.48 5.75
CA ALA A 29 -10.48 4.16 6.15
C ALA A 29 -11.48 4.10 4.99
N GLU A 30 -12.76 4.28 5.29
CA GLU A 30 -13.82 4.21 4.27
C GLU A 30 -13.56 5.19 3.12
N ASP A 31 -13.05 6.37 3.45
CA ASP A 31 -12.68 7.41 2.47
C ASP A 31 -11.17 7.43 2.17
N GLY A 32 -10.46 6.35 2.48
CA GLY A 32 -9.03 6.25 2.24
C GLY A 32 -8.67 6.34 0.77
N VAL A 33 -7.45 6.78 0.49
CA VAL A 33 -7.01 7.11 -0.88
C VAL A 33 -5.63 6.56 -1.15
N GLU A 34 -5.42 6.05 -2.37
CA GLU A 34 -4.09 5.82 -2.94
C GLU A 34 -3.84 6.87 -4.02
N ALA A 35 -2.73 7.59 -3.93
CA ALA A 35 -2.43 8.71 -4.81
C ALA A 35 -0.95 8.73 -5.20
N LEU A 36 -0.64 9.45 -6.27
CA LEU A 36 0.74 9.82 -6.57
C LEU A 36 1.14 10.98 -5.65
N TYR A 37 2.39 10.99 -5.21
CA TYR A 37 2.87 12.06 -4.35
C TYR A 37 2.72 13.40 -5.07
N ARG A 38 1.99 14.32 -4.45
CA ARG A 38 1.69 15.65 -4.99
C ARG A 38 1.05 15.59 -6.39
N GLY A 39 0.37 14.49 -6.69
CA GLY A 39 -0.24 14.27 -7.98
C GLY A 39 -1.67 13.76 -7.86
N GLU A 40 -2.11 13.05 -8.88
CA GLU A 40 -3.50 12.59 -8.95
C GLU A 40 -3.81 11.49 -7.95
N GLU A 41 -5.06 11.42 -7.56
CA GLU A 41 -5.59 10.30 -6.79
C GLU A 41 -5.85 9.14 -7.74
N LEU A 42 -5.24 8.00 -7.47
CA LEU A 42 -5.34 6.83 -8.33
C LEU A 42 -6.57 6.00 -8.01
N ARG A 43 -6.85 5.83 -6.73
CA ARG A 43 -7.97 5.04 -6.23
C ARG A 43 -8.54 5.76 -5.02
N VAL A 44 -9.85 5.99 -5.04
CA VAL A 44 -10.52 6.81 -4.03
C VAL A 44 -11.55 5.98 -3.29
N GLY A 45 -11.45 6.00 -1.95
CA GLY A 45 -12.30 5.24 -1.07
C GLY A 45 -11.87 3.79 -0.96
N ARG A 46 -12.29 3.14 0.13
CA ARG A 46 -11.94 1.73 0.36
C ARG A 46 -12.33 0.84 -0.82
N GLU A 47 -13.51 1.05 -1.40
CA GLU A 47 -13.96 0.28 -2.54
C GLU A 47 -13.11 0.54 -3.79
N GLY A 48 -12.68 1.78 -4.00
CA GLY A 48 -11.77 2.10 -5.10
C GLY A 48 -10.42 1.44 -4.92
N VAL A 49 -9.91 1.44 -3.68
CA VAL A 49 -8.65 0.77 -3.34
C VAL A 49 -8.79 -0.74 -3.59
N ARG A 50 -9.89 -1.34 -3.13
CA ARG A 50 -10.11 -2.77 -3.33
C ARG A 50 -10.20 -3.12 -4.82
N GLY A 51 -11.02 -2.39 -5.57
CA GLY A 51 -11.23 -2.68 -6.99
C GLY A 51 -9.97 -2.50 -7.82
N GLY A 52 -9.22 -1.45 -7.57
CA GLY A 52 -7.97 -1.19 -8.30
C GLY A 52 -6.90 -2.23 -8.01
N ASN A 53 -6.78 -2.66 -6.76
CA ASN A 53 -5.82 -3.71 -6.41
C ASN A 53 -6.28 -5.08 -6.92
N ALA A 54 -7.59 -5.36 -6.89
CA ALA A 54 -8.11 -6.59 -7.46
C ALA A 54 -7.75 -6.70 -8.94
N LYS A 55 -7.84 -5.61 -9.68
CA LYS A 55 -7.44 -5.58 -11.09
C LYS A 55 -5.95 -5.87 -11.25
N THR A 56 -5.11 -5.22 -10.44
CA THR A 56 -3.66 -5.45 -10.48
C THR A 56 -3.34 -6.91 -10.21
N PHE A 57 -3.96 -7.50 -9.19
CA PHE A 57 -3.69 -8.90 -8.82
C PHE A 57 -4.22 -9.88 -9.87
N ALA A 58 -5.32 -9.53 -10.56
CA ALA A 58 -5.83 -10.35 -11.65
C ALA A 58 -4.90 -10.28 -12.87
N ASP A 59 -4.40 -9.08 -13.19
CA ASP A 59 -3.48 -8.89 -14.32
C ASP A 59 -2.09 -9.48 -14.03
N PHE A 60 -1.67 -9.45 -12.77
CA PHE A 60 -0.35 -9.92 -12.33
C PHE A 60 -0.49 -10.83 -11.11
N PRO A 61 -0.90 -12.08 -11.30
CA PRO A 61 -1.19 -12.97 -10.16
C PRO A 61 0.03 -13.31 -9.30
N GLU A 62 1.24 -13.06 -9.80
CA GLU A 62 2.46 -13.29 -9.03
C GLU A 62 3.11 -11.98 -8.57
N ASN A 63 2.37 -10.89 -8.63
CA ASN A 63 2.82 -9.60 -8.13
C ASN A 63 3.21 -9.70 -6.65
N ARG A 64 4.35 -9.10 -6.30
CA ARG A 64 4.79 -9.09 -4.90
C ARG A 64 5.63 -7.85 -4.62
N ALA A 65 5.73 -7.52 -3.37
CA ALA A 65 6.56 -6.42 -2.91
C ALA A 65 7.40 -6.86 -1.72
N GLU A 66 8.57 -6.25 -1.60
CA GLU A 66 9.49 -6.45 -0.49
C GLU A 66 9.76 -5.09 0.15
N VAL A 67 9.65 -5.02 1.47
CA VAL A 67 9.96 -3.80 2.22
C VAL A 67 11.47 -3.76 2.41
N LEU A 68 12.11 -2.72 1.88
CA LEU A 68 13.55 -2.52 2.03
C LEU A 68 13.89 -1.71 3.26
N ASP A 69 13.05 -0.74 3.61
CA ASP A 69 13.24 0.11 4.78
C ASP A 69 11.93 0.76 5.15
N ARG A 70 11.79 1.16 6.39
CA ARG A 70 10.62 1.91 6.83
C ARG A 70 11.03 2.83 7.98
N LYS A 71 10.30 3.95 8.09
CA LYS A 71 10.60 4.95 9.10
C LYS A 71 9.32 5.62 9.55
N ALA A 72 9.09 5.63 10.86
CA ALA A 72 7.99 6.39 11.43
C ALA A 72 8.46 7.82 11.65
N PHE A 73 7.61 8.77 11.32
CA PHE A 73 7.92 10.18 11.45
C PHE A 73 6.64 10.92 11.84
N GLY A 74 6.55 11.26 13.11
CA GLY A 74 5.32 11.82 13.65
C GLY A 74 4.17 10.82 13.53
N ASP A 75 3.09 11.24 12.89
CA ASP A 75 1.91 10.42 12.66
C ASP A 75 1.93 9.74 11.29
N ARG A 76 3.08 9.74 10.61
CA ARG A 76 3.23 9.15 9.28
C ARG A 76 4.27 8.05 9.30
N VAL A 77 4.17 7.16 8.31
CA VAL A 77 5.20 6.13 8.09
C VAL A 77 5.59 6.16 6.62
N ALA A 78 6.90 6.20 6.38
CA ALA A 78 7.46 6.07 5.04
C ALA A 78 7.96 4.64 4.87
N VAL A 79 7.60 3.99 3.76
CA VAL A 79 8.01 2.62 3.47
C VAL A 79 8.67 2.59 2.10
N HIS A 80 9.93 2.18 2.06
CA HIS A 80 10.66 1.99 0.81
C HIS A 80 10.43 0.55 0.36
N GLU A 81 9.85 0.37 -0.81
CA GLU A 81 9.43 -0.93 -1.33
C GLU A 81 10.04 -1.21 -2.69
N LYS A 82 10.27 -2.48 -2.95
CA LYS A 82 10.65 -2.98 -4.25
C LYS A 82 9.54 -3.90 -4.73
N VAL A 83 9.06 -3.67 -5.95
CA VAL A 83 7.85 -4.33 -6.46
C VAL A 83 8.17 -5.07 -7.73
N TRP A 84 7.74 -6.34 -7.82
CA TRP A 84 7.82 -7.17 -9.02
C TRP A 84 6.41 -7.45 -9.51
N ARG A 85 6.11 -7.09 -10.75
CA ARG A 85 4.82 -7.44 -11.37
C ARG A 85 4.80 -8.89 -11.81
N THR A 86 5.96 -9.39 -12.25
CA THR A 86 6.13 -10.80 -12.66
C THR A 86 7.45 -11.31 -12.06
N PRO A 87 7.59 -12.65 -11.87
CA PRO A 87 8.82 -13.18 -11.27
C PRO A 87 10.08 -12.87 -12.06
N ASP A 88 9.97 -12.81 -13.39
CA ASP A 88 11.12 -12.60 -14.28
C ASP A 88 11.25 -11.16 -14.74
N GLY A 89 10.32 -10.30 -14.39
CA GLY A 89 10.32 -8.90 -14.81
C GLY A 89 11.28 -8.06 -13.98
N ASP A 90 11.63 -6.90 -14.52
CA ASP A 90 12.44 -5.95 -13.79
C ASP A 90 11.60 -5.31 -12.67
N PRO A 91 12.10 -5.32 -11.43
CA PRO A 91 11.38 -4.65 -10.36
C PRO A 91 11.50 -3.14 -10.47
N PHE A 92 10.59 -2.45 -9.82
CA PHE A 92 10.69 -1.01 -9.63
C PHE A 92 10.62 -0.69 -8.15
N GLU A 93 11.13 0.46 -7.77
CA GLU A 93 11.11 0.91 -6.37
C GLU A 93 10.13 2.05 -6.21
N VAL A 94 9.54 2.11 -5.03
CA VAL A 94 8.58 3.14 -4.70
C VAL A 94 8.75 3.50 -3.23
N LEU A 95 8.55 4.78 -2.91
CA LEU A 95 8.43 5.21 -1.52
C LEU A 95 6.96 5.48 -1.26
N ALA A 96 6.40 4.73 -0.32
CA ALA A 96 5.00 4.86 0.06
C ALA A 96 4.91 5.68 1.35
N LEU A 97 4.17 6.79 1.30
CA LEU A 97 3.99 7.68 2.45
C LEU A 97 2.59 7.47 2.99
N TYR A 98 2.49 6.83 4.16
CA TYR A 98 1.22 6.49 4.79
C TYR A 98 0.82 7.54 5.82
N SER A 99 -0.42 8.01 5.71
CA SER A 99 -1.08 8.82 6.73
C SER A 99 -2.22 8.02 7.33
N PHE A 100 -2.53 8.26 8.60
CA PHE A 100 -3.49 7.46 9.33
C PHE A 100 -4.59 8.31 9.92
N ASP A 101 -5.78 7.73 10.01
CA ASP A 101 -6.89 8.25 10.80
C ASP A 101 -7.18 7.18 11.84
N GLU A 102 -6.72 7.42 13.07
CA GLU A 102 -6.72 6.44 14.15
C GLU A 102 -5.96 5.18 13.72
N ASP A 103 -6.63 4.04 13.61
CA ASP A 103 -6.00 2.76 13.26
C ASP A 103 -6.24 2.35 11.80
N ARG A 104 -6.62 3.30 10.95
CA ARG A 104 -6.85 3.05 9.52
C ARG A 104 -5.98 3.96 8.68
N ILE A 105 -5.65 3.48 7.49
CA ILE A 105 -4.90 4.28 6.52
C ILE A 105 -5.86 5.26 5.88
N SER A 106 -5.60 6.56 6.06
CA SER A 106 -6.42 7.60 5.43
C SER A 106 -5.91 7.94 4.04
N ARG A 107 -4.60 7.79 3.83
CA ARG A 107 -4.00 8.11 2.53
C ARG A 107 -2.64 7.44 2.43
N VAL A 108 -2.33 6.93 1.26
CA VAL A 108 -0.96 6.56 0.90
C VAL A 108 -0.59 7.28 -0.38
N GLU A 109 0.59 7.90 -0.38
CA GLU A 109 1.13 8.58 -1.56
C GLU A 109 2.39 7.87 -2.01
N PHE A 110 2.48 7.63 -3.32
CA PHE A 110 3.59 6.90 -3.90
C PHE A 110 4.55 7.86 -4.60
N VAL A 111 5.80 7.85 -4.17
CA VAL A 111 6.90 8.57 -4.84
C VAL A 111 7.64 7.56 -5.69
N ARG A 112 7.76 7.85 -6.97
CA ARG A 112 8.42 6.96 -7.93
C ARG A 112 9.61 7.64 -8.59
#